data_6a44eae2d08c6cb059d079c4b760df72
#
_entry.id   6a44eae2d08c6cb059d079c4b760df72
#
_cell.length_a   1.000
_cell.length_b   1.000
_cell.length_c   1.000
_cell.angle_alpha   90.00
_cell.angle_beta   90.00
_cell.angle_gamma   90.00
#
_symmetry.space_group_name_H-M   'P 1'
#
loop_
_entity.id
_entity.type
_entity.pdbx_description
1 polymer ?
#
loop_
_entity_poly.entity_id
_entity_poly.type
_entity_poly.pdbx_seq_one_letter_code
_entity_poly.pdbx_strand_id
1 'polypeptide(L)'
;GQRDYMAGEVSKDLTRRILLPEDIVKAHDEGLIHFHDADYFSQHMHNCDLVNLEDMLQNGTVISETMIEKPKSFSTACNVATQIIAQVASSQYGGQSITLSHLAPFVDVSRQKFRKEVKEEFETIGLELDDEKINALAEERLKKEITKGVQTIQYQVVTLMTTNGQAPFITVFMYLNEVPEGRLRDDLAMIIEETLKQRMKGVKNEKGVYITPAFPKLIYA
;
A
#
# COMPACT_ATOMS: atom_id res chain seq x y z
N GLY A 1 13.87 2.78 -17.52
CA GLY A 1 14.68 2.30 -18.63
C GLY A 1 15.50 3.44 -19.28
N GLN A 2 16.19 3.16 -20.39
CA GLN A 2 17.03 4.17 -21.09
C GLN A 2 16.25 5.43 -21.46
N ARG A 3 15.01 5.26 -21.92
CA ARG A 3 14.14 6.38 -22.30
C ARG A 3 13.89 7.34 -21.12
N ASP A 4 13.61 6.79 -19.96
CA ASP A 4 13.34 7.58 -18.75
C ASP A 4 14.61 8.27 -18.26
N TYR A 5 15.75 7.59 -18.34
CA TYR A 5 17.06 8.18 -18.03
C TYR A 5 17.38 9.36 -18.96
N MET A 6 17.20 9.18 -20.27
CA MET A 6 17.42 10.27 -21.25
C MET A 6 16.48 11.46 -21.01
N ALA A 7 15.20 11.17 -20.70
CA ALA A 7 14.23 12.22 -20.38
C ALA A 7 14.64 12.98 -19.10
N GLY A 8 15.13 12.28 -18.08
CA GLY A 8 15.65 12.89 -16.86
C GLY A 8 16.86 13.79 -17.11
N GLU A 9 17.83 13.35 -17.91
CA GLU A 9 19.00 14.17 -18.23
C GLU A 9 18.64 15.42 -19.05
N VAL A 10 17.70 15.31 -19.99
CA VAL A 10 17.19 16.47 -20.73
C VAL A 10 16.45 17.43 -19.79
N SER A 11 15.60 16.91 -18.90
CA SER A 11 14.88 17.71 -17.91
C SER A 11 15.83 18.46 -16.96
N LYS A 12 16.87 17.77 -16.48
CA LYS A 12 17.92 18.35 -15.64
C LYS A 12 18.64 19.50 -16.34
N ASP A 13 19.00 19.31 -17.60
CA ASP A 13 19.66 20.35 -18.40
C ASP A 13 18.76 21.57 -18.64
N LEU A 14 17.49 21.35 -18.97
CA LEU A 14 16.50 22.44 -19.10
C LEU A 14 16.30 23.20 -17.77
N THR A 15 16.19 22.47 -16.67
CA THR A 15 16.06 23.06 -15.33
C THR A 15 17.22 23.99 -15.03
N ARG A 16 18.44 23.57 -15.28
CA ARG A 16 19.66 24.32 -14.99
C ARG A 16 19.86 25.51 -15.93
N ARG A 17 19.53 25.38 -17.21
CA ARG A 17 19.78 26.42 -18.22
C ARG A 17 18.66 27.45 -18.34
N ILE A 18 17.41 27.08 -18.05
CA ILE A 18 16.25 27.91 -18.39
C ILE A 18 15.37 28.18 -17.19
N LEU A 19 15.12 27.18 -16.33
CA LEU A 19 14.08 27.30 -15.31
C LEU A 19 14.58 27.85 -13.98
N LEU A 20 15.81 27.56 -13.58
CA LEU A 20 16.39 28.07 -12.34
C LEU A 20 17.06 29.43 -12.56
N PRO A 21 17.01 30.33 -11.56
CA PRO A 21 17.82 31.49 -11.52
C PRO A 21 19.33 31.18 -11.61
N GLU A 22 20.09 31.98 -12.31
CA GLU A 22 21.52 31.72 -12.55
C GLU A 22 22.34 31.65 -11.26
N ASP A 23 22.00 32.46 -10.26
CA ASP A 23 22.65 32.48 -8.95
C ASP A 23 22.41 31.16 -8.18
N ILE A 24 21.26 30.53 -8.32
CA ILE A 24 20.95 29.23 -7.73
C ILE A 24 21.78 28.12 -8.40
N VAL A 25 21.86 28.14 -9.72
CA VAL A 25 22.69 27.18 -10.47
C VAL A 25 24.15 27.30 -10.09
N LYS A 26 24.65 28.54 -10.01
CA LYS A 26 26.03 28.86 -9.60
C LYS A 26 26.31 28.36 -8.17
N ALA A 27 25.41 28.66 -7.23
CA ALA A 27 25.56 28.19 -5.83
C ALA A 27 25.59 26.68 -5.73
N HIS A 28 24.82 25.96 -6.54
CA HIS A 28 24.85 24.51 -6.64
C HIS A 28 26.20 24.01 -7.19
N ASP A 29 26.69 24.60 -8.27
CA ASP A 29 27.93 24.21 -8.91
C ASP A 29 29.16 24.49 -8.03
N GLU A 30 29.11 25.55 -7.24
CA GLU A 30 30.14 25.91 -6.24
C GLU A 30 30.02 25.03 -4.95
N GLY A 31 29.00 24.21 -4.82
CA GLY A 31 28.79 23.36 -3.65
C GLY A 31 28.30 24.10 -2.40
N LEU A 32 27.82 25.32 -2.54
CA LEU A 32 27.21 26.07 -1.44
C LEU A 32 25.86 25.56 -1.04
N ILE A 33 25.08 25.08 -2.02
CA ILE A 33 23.78 24.41 -1.83
C ILE A 33 23.72 23.15 -2.69
N HIS A 34 22.78 22.28 -2.39
CA HIS A 34 22.41 21.16 -3.25
C HIS A 34 20.97 21.34 -3.73
N PHE A 35 20.76 21.58 -5.03
CA PHE A 35 19.44 21.55 -5.63
C PHE A 35 19.12 20.11 -6.02
N HIS A 36 18.24 19.50 -5.25
CA HIS A 36 17.90 18.07 -5.39
C HIS A 36 16.82 17.85 -6.46
N ASP A 37 16.86 16.70 -7.12
CA ASP A 37 15.83 16.25 -8.09
C ASP A 37 15.58 17.25 -9.25
N ALA A 38 16.63 17.87 -9.76
CA ALA A 38 16.55 18.82 -10.88
C ALA A 38 15.95 18.20 -12.17
N ASP A 39 16.01 16.88 -12.29
CA ASP A 39 15.41 16.09 -13.36
C ASP A 39 13.88 16.03 -13.30
N TYR A 40 13.28 16.30 -12.15
CA TYR A 40 11.83 16.36 -11.96
C TYR A 40 11.25 17.77 -11.89
N PHE A 41 12.09 18.80 -11.74
CA PHE A 41 11.66 20.18 -11.52
C PHE A 41 10.80 20.73 -12.67
N SER A 42 11.05 20.32 -13.89
CA SER A 42 10.29 20.76 -15.08
C SER A 42 8.92 20.10 -15.22
N GLN A 43 8.57 19.16 -14.35
CA GLN A 43 7.36 18.35 -14.43
C GLN A 43 6.42 18.63 -13.26
N HIS A 44 5.11 18.56 -13.50
CA HIS A 44 4.11 18.59 -12.45
C HIS A 44 4.00 17.23 -11.77
N MET A 45 5.00 16.87 -10.97
CA MET A 45 5.03 15.63 -10.20
C MET A 45 5.09 15.96 -8.71
N HIS A 46 4.45 15.10 -7.91
CA HIS A 46 4.53 15.19 -6.46
C HIS A 46 5.86 14.61 -5.97
N ASN A 47 6.44 15.20 -4.93
CA ASN A 47 7.60 14.60 -4.28
C ASN A 47 7.16 13.45 -3.38
N CYS A 48 6.45 13.77 -2.29
CA CYS A 48 6.01 12.79 -1.31
C CYS A 48 4.52 12.96 -1.01
N ASP A 49 3.82 11.85 -0.82
CA ASP A 49 2.39 11.85 -0.57
C ASP A 49 2.03 11.08 0.70
N LEU A 50 1.06 11.61 1.45
CA LEU A 50 0.32 10.89 2.46
C LEU A 50 -0.98 10.39 1.82
N VAL A 51 -1.09 9.10 1.60
CA VAL A 51 -2.22 8.53 0.86
C VAL A 51 -3.40 8.28 1.80
N ASN A 52 -4.50 8.97 1.58
CA ASN A 52 -5.73 8.76 2.34
C ASN A 52 -6.52 7.56 1.81
N LEU A 53 -6.06 6.36 2.14
CA LEU A 53 -6.76 5.13 1.76
C LEU A 53 -8.16 5.02 2.39
N GLU A 54 -8.41 5.66 3.54
CA GLU A 54 -9.72 5.63 4.18
C GLU A 54 -10.79 6.19 3.25
N ASP A 55 -10.60 7.41 2.76
CA ASP A 55 -11.55 8.05 1.84
C ASP A 55 -11.69 7.25 0.54
N MET A 56 -10.57 6.88 -0.07
CA MET A 56 -10.55 6.16 -1.35
C MET A 56 -11.24 4.80 -1.28
N LEU A 57 -11.11 4.09 -0.16
CA LEU A 57 -11.72 2.77 0.03
C LEU A 57 -13.17 2.87 0.49
N GLN A 58 -13.55 3.85 1.31
CA GLN A 58 -14.91 3.99 1.81
C GLN A 58 -15.85 4.61 0.77
N ASN A 59 -15.38 5.58 0.01
CA ASN A 59 -16.20 6.34 -0.96
C ASN A 59 -15.97 5.90 -2.41
N GLY A 60 -15.01 5.01 -2.64
CA GLY A 60 -14.57 4.65 -3.97
C GLY A 60 -13.52 5.62 -4.52
N THR A 61 -12.88 5.23 -5.59
CA THR A 61 -11.84 6.03 -6.25
C THR A 61 -11.81 5.76 -7.75
N VAL A 62 -11.20 6.66 -8.50
CA VAL A 62 -11.02 6.47 -9.94
C VAL A 62 -9.56 6.09 -10.22
N ILE A 63 -9.34 4.95 -10.85
CA ILE A 63 -8.04 4.49 -11.31
C ILE A 63 -8.12 4.24 -12.80
N SER A 64 -7.26 4.91 -13.57
CA SER A 64 -7.23 4.78 -15.04
C SER A 64 -8.63 4.92 -15.67
N GLU A 65 -9.34 5.99 -15.32
CA GLU A 65 -10.69 6.32 -15.81
C GLU A 65 -11.80 5.32 -15.39
N THR A 66 -11.45 4.35 -14.56
CA THR A 66 -12.41 3.34 -14.05
C THR A 66 -12.77 3.63 -12.61
N MET A 67 -14.09 3.68 -12.34
CA MET A 67 -14.58 3.79 -10.97
C MET A 67 -14.38 2.48 -10.23
N ILE A 68 -13.65 2.55 -9.13
CA ILE A 68 -13.45 1.45 -8.18
C ILE A 68 -14.38 1.69 -7.00
N GLU A 69 -15.38 0.84 -6.85
CA GLU A 69 -16.33 0.91 -5.75
C GLU A 69 -15.72 0.47 -4.43
N LYS A 70 -16.42 0.81 -3.33
CA LYS A 70 -16.04 0.34 -1.98
C LYS A 70 -15.84 -1.18 -1.93
N PRO A 71 -14.70 -1.68 -1.47
CA PRO A 71 -14.45 -3.11 -1.36
C PRO A 71 -15.44 -3.82 -0.46
N LYS A 72 -15.79 -5.04 -0.84
CA LYS A 72 -16.71 -5.92 -0.09
C LYS A 72 -15.98 -7.02 0.69
N SER A 73 -14.67 -6.91 0.82
CA SER A 73 -13.83 -7.81 1.64
C SER A 73 -12.49 -7.17 1.96
N PHE A 74 -11.82 -7.70 2.97
CA PHE A 74 -10.46 -7.29 3.33
C PHE A 74 -9.45 -7.57 2.19
N SER A 75 -9.53 -8.74 1.56
CA SER A 75 -8.63 -9.08 0.46
C SER A 75 -8.81 -8.14 -0.74
N THR A 76 -10.04 -7.78 -1.07
CA THR A 76 -10.29 -6.78 -2.12
C THR A 76 -9.78 -5.41 -1.73
N ALA A 77 -9.96 -4.99 -0.47
CA ALA A 77 -9.40 -3.73 0.02
C ALA A 77 -7.88 -3.68 -0.10
N CYS A 78 -7.18 -4.76 0.25
CA CYS A 78 -5.74 -4.88 0.09
C CYS A 78 -5.32 -4.79 -1.39
N ASN A 79 -6.05 -5.45 -2.29
CA ASN A 79 -5.77 -5.40 -3.72
C ASN A 79 -5.96 -3.99 -4.28
N VAL A 80 -7.07 -3.33 -3.96
CA VAL A 80 -7.33 -1.94 -4.37
C VAL A 80 -6.27 -0.99 -3.80
N ALA A 81 -5.88 -1.17 -2.54
CA ALA A 81 -4.80 -0.39 -1.93
C ALA A 81 -3.48 -0.50 -2.73
N THR A 82 -3.13 -1.71 -3.21
CA THR A 82 -1.92 -1.88 -4.04
C THR A 82 -2.03 -1.19 -5.39
N GLN A 83 -3.22 -1.14 -5.99
CA GLN A 83 -3.45 -0.40 -7.23
C GLN A 83 -3.33 1.12 -7.01
N ILE A 84 -3.86 1.63 -5.90
CA ILE A 84 -3.69 3.04 -5.51
C ILE A 84 -2.21 3.37 -5.30
N ILE A 85 -1.47 2.52 -4.57
CA ILE A 85 -0.03 2.66 -4.37
C ILE A 85 0.71 2.75 -5.71
N ALA A 86 0.37 1.89 -6.66
CA ALA A 86 0.96 1.87 -7.99
C ALA A 86 0.67 3.17 -8.77
N GLN A 87 -0.57 3.65 -8.71
CA GLN A 87 -0.99 4.87 -9.39
C GLN A 87 -0.27 6.10 -8.80
N VAL A 88 -0.22 6.20 -7.47
CA VAL A 88 0.50 7.28 -6.79
C VAL A 88 1.99 7.25 -7.13
N ALA A 89 2.62 6.07 -7.03
CA ALA A 89 4.03 5.89 -7.36
C ALA A 89 4.38 6.25 -8.80
N SER A 90 3.41 6.16 -9.72
CA SER A 90 3.60 6.58 -11.12
C SER A 90 3.52 8.10 -11.33
N SER A 91 2.99 8.83 -10.34
CA SER A 91 2.77 10.28 -10.40
C SER A 91 3.70 11.07 -9.48
N GLN A 92 4.66 10.42 -8.85
CA GLN A 92 5.60 11.04 -7.92
C GLN A 92 7.02 10.54 -8.14
N TYR A 93 8.00 11.26 -7.58
CA TYR A 93 9.41 10.88 -7.63
C TYR A 93 10.03 10.64 -6.23
N GLY A 94 9.28 10.87 -5.17
CA GLY A 94 9.67 10.55 -3.79
C GLY A 94 8.91 9.35 -3.23
N GLY A 95 8.66 9.36 -1.94
CA GLY A 95 7.98 8.29 -1.22
C GLY A 95 6.51 8.57 -0.95
N GLN A 96 5.77 7.51 -0.66
CA GLN A 96 4.41 7.61 -0.17
C GLN A 96 4.26 6.90 1.17
N SER A 97 3.31 7.37 1.96
CA SER A 97 2.98 6.78 3.25
C SER A 97 1.52 6.37 3.29
N ILE A 98 1.27 5.18 3.80
CA ILE A 98 -0.07 4.67 4.13
C ILE A 98 -0.11 4.26 5.60
N THR A 99 -1.31 4.12 6.15
CA THR A 99 -1.53 3.54 7.47
C THR A 99 -2.44 2.32 7.40
N LEU A 100 -2.12 1.28 8.16
CA LEU A 100 -2.93 0.05 8.21
C LEU A 100 -4.29 0.26 8.86
N SER A 101 -4.47 1.32 9.65
CA SER A 101 -5.76 1.68 10.25
C SER A 101 -6.87 1.87 9.21
N HIS A 102 -6.51 2.34 8.02
CA HIS A 102 -7.46 2.52 6.91
C HIS A 102 -8.00 1.20 6.32
N LEU A 103 -7.30 0.09 6.55
CA LEU A 103 -7.72 -1.25 6.13
C LEU A 103 -8.52 -1.99 7.22
N ALA A 104 -8.39 -1.57 8.46
CA ALA A 104 -9.01 -2.24 9.60
C ALA A 104 -10.54 -2.40 9.51
N PRO A 105 -11.33 -1.41 9.02
CA PRO A 105 -12.77 -1.57 8.86
C PRO A 105 -13.20 -2.73 7.97
N PHE A 106 -12.38 -3.11 6.99
CA PHE A 106 -12.67 -4.18 6.06
C PHE A 106 -12.48 -5.58 6.65
N VAL A 107 -11.84 -5.70 7.80
CA VAL A 107 -11.74 -6.96 8.56
C VAL A 107 -13.13 -7.39 9.01
N ASP A 108 -13.93 -6.48 9.56
CA ASP A 108 -15.31 -6.82 9.97
C ASP A 108 -16.23 -7.06 8.78
N VAL A 109 -16.03 -6.37 7.67
CA VAL A 109 -16.76 -6.65 6.41
C VAL A 109 -16.55 -8.10 5.99
N SER A 110 -15.33 -8.59 5.99
CA SER A 110 -15.02 -10.00 5.70
C SER A 110 -15.56 -10.95 6.77
N ARG A 111 -15.49 -10.58 8.04
CA ARG A 111 -16.05 -11.39 9.15
C ARG A 111 -17.53 -11.62 8.96
N GLN A 112 -18.31 -10.58 8.69
CA GLN A 112 -19.75 -10.71 8.45
C GLN A 112 -20.05 -11.55 7.20
N LYS A 113 -19.27 -11.36 6.14
CA LYS A 113 -19.36 -12.16 4.93
C LYS A 113 -19.15 -13.64 5.24
N PHE A 114 -18.09 -14.01 5.95
CA PHE A 114 -17.81 -15.41 6.30
C PHE A 114 -18.84 -16.01 7.23
N ARG A 115 -19.37 -15.25 8.16
CA ARG A 115 -20.48 -15.72 9.01
C ARG A 115 -21.70 -16.09 8.18
N LYS A 116 -22.04 -15.26 7.22
CA LYS A 116 -23.16 -15.52 6.30
C LYS A 116 -22.89 -16.77 5.45
N GLU A 117 -21.72 -16.86 4.84
CA GLU A 117 -21.32 -17.99 4.00
C GLU A 117 -21.33 -19.31 4.78
N VAL A 118 -20.76 -19.35 5.97
CA VAL A 118 -20.76 -20.54 6.83
C VAL A 118 -22.19 -20.96 7.14
N LYS A 119 -23.05 -20.03 7.53
CA LYS A 119 -24.46 -20.35 7.82
C LYS A 119 -25.17 -20.95 6.60
N GLU A 120 -25.08 -20.30 5.45
CA GLU A 120 -25.71 -20.75 4.20
C GLU A 120 -25.18 -22.13 3.74
N GLU A 121 -23.89 -22.39 3.86
CA GLU A 121 -23.27 -23.67 3.51
C GLU A 121 -23.84 -24.82 4.36
N PHE A 122 -23.94 -24.64 5.69
CA PHE A 122 -24.46 -25.68 6.57
C PHE A 122 -25.97 -25.88 6.42
N GLU A 123 -26.73 -24.80 6.24
CA GLU A 123 -28.17 -24.90 5.93
C GLU A 123 -28.41 -25.68 4.63
N THR A 124 -27.57 -25.50 3.61
CA THR A 124 -27.68 -26.22 2.33
C THR A 124 -27.54 -27.72 2.46
N ILE A 125 -26.74 -28.20 3.41
CA ILE A 125 -26.55 -29.63 3.69
C ILE A 125 -27.49 -30.15 4.81
N GLY A 126 -28.44 -29.33 5.26
CA GLY A 126 -29.42 -29.72 6.27
C GLY A 126 -28.89 -29.75 7.70
N LEU A 127 -27.80 -29.05 7.98
CA LEU A 127 -27.23 -28.95 9.33
C LEU A 127 -27.41 -27.53 9.87
N GLU A 128 -27.88 -27.43 11.10
CA GLU A 128 -27.91 -26.15 11.83
C GLU A 128 -26.71 -26.08 12.78
N LEU A 129 -25.97 -24.98 12.69
CA LEU A 129 -24.89 -24.66 13.62
C LEU A 129 -25.36 -23.56 14.60
N ASP A 130 -24.92 -23.68 15.85
CA ASP A 130 -25.04 -22.59 16.80
C ASP A 130 -24.14 -21.39 16.41
N ASP A 131 -24.49 -20.21 16.92
CA ASP A 131 -23.75 -18.97 16.60
C ASP A 131 -22.27 -19.05 17.02
N GLU A 132 -21.94 -19.79 18.07
CA GLU A 132 -20.55 -19.94 18.52
C GLU A 132 -19.70 -20.68 17.48
N LYS A 133 -20.20 -21.77 16.93
CA LYS A 133 -19.52 -22.53 15.89
C LYS A 133 -19.43 -21.75 14.58
N ILE A 134 -20.49 -21.02 14.20
CA ILE A 134 -20.48 -20.14 13.05
C ILE A 134 -19.37 -19.09 13.21
N ASN A 135 -19.31 -18.45 14.36
CA ASN A 135 -18.27 -17.45 14.65
C ASN A 135 -16.87 -18.04 14.60
N ALA A 136 -16.66 -19.21 15.22
CA ALA A 136 -15.35 -19.87 15.25
C ALA A 136 -14.85 -20.19 13.83
N LEU A 137 -15.72 -20.74 12.97
CA LEU A 137 -15.37 -21.03 11.58
C LEU A 137 -15.13 -19.76 10.74
N ALA A 138 -15.94 -18.74 10.97
CA ALA A 138 -15.77 -17.45 10.29
C ALA A 138 -14.43 -16.78 10.68
N GLU A 139 -14.07 -16.80 11.96
CA GLU A 139 -12.78 -16.25 12.43
C GLU A 139 -11.57 -17.04 11.88
N GLU A 140 -11.69 -18.34 11.72
CA GLU A 140 -10.63 -19.14 11.08
C GLU A 140 -10.44 -18.75 9.60
N ARG A 141 -11.53 -18.57 8.87
CA ARG A 141 -11.49 -18.09 7.47
C ARG A 141 -10.93 -16.68 7.38
N LEU A 142 -11.34 -15.81 8.31
CA LEU A 142 -10.86 -14.44 8.39
C LEU A 142 -9.35 -14.36 8.59
N LYS A 143 -8.80 -15.16 9.50
CA LYS A 143 -7.33 -15.20 9.71
C LYS A 143 -6.59 -15.58 8.43
N LYS A 144 -7.10 -16.55 7.69
CA LYS A 144 -6.52 -16.94 6.38
C LYS A 144 -6.62 -15.81 5.35
N GLU A 145 -7.73 -15.05 5.34
CA GLU A 145 -7.89 -13.92 4.44
C GLU A 145 -6.96 -12.77 4.81
N ILE A 146 -6.80 -12.45 6.09
CA ILE A 146 -5.85 -11.43 6.54
C ILE A 146 -4.43 -11.78 6.10
N THR A 147 -4.01 -13.03 6.29
CA THR A 147 -2.71 -13.50 5.80
C THR A 147 -2.55 -13.26 4.29
N LYS A 148 -3.55 -13.65 3.49
CA LYS A 148 -3.51 -13.45 2.03
C LYS A 148 -3.49 -11.97 1.64
N GLY A 149 -4.30 -11.14 2.29
CA GLY A 149 -4.34 -9.69 2.02
C GLY A 149 -3.01 -9.02 2.33
N VAL A 150 -2.41 -9.31 3.45
CA VAL A 150 -1.09 -8.79 3.84
C VAL A 150 0.00 -9.28 2.88
N GLN A 151 -0.03 -10.55 2.49
CA GLN A 151 0.88 -11.10 1.48
C GLN A 151 0.72 -10.38 0.14
N THR A 152 -0.51 -10.08 -0.28
CA THR A 152 -0.77 -9.33 -1.51
C THR A 152 -0.07 -7.98 -1.48
N ILE A 153 -0.21 -7.22 -0.40
CA ILE A 153 0.48 -5.92 -0.26
C ILE A 153 2.00 -6.11 -0.33
N GLN A 154 2.55 -7.06 0.43
CA GLN A 154 4.00 -7.30 0.46
C GLN A 154 4.56 -7.67 -0.91
N TYR A 155 3.94 -8.63 -1.60
CA TYR A 155 4.39 -9.08 -2.92
C TYR A 155 4.22 -8.02 -3.98
N GLN A 156 3.11 -7.30 -3.99
CA GLN A 156 2.88 -6.23 -4.96
C GLN A 156 3.89 -5.10 -4.80
N VAL A 157 4.18 -4.66 -3.57
CA VAL A 157 5.18 -3.62 -3.32
C VAL A 157 6.58 -4.05 -3.79
N VAL A 158 6.94 -5.31 -3.58
CA VAL A 158 8.28 -5.84 -3.97
C VAL A 158 8.41 -6.04 -5.47
N THR A 159 7.32 -6.41 -6.15
CA THR A 159 7.35 -6.77 -7.59
C THR A 159 6.90 -5.65 -8.51
N LEU A 160 6.29 -4.60 -7.96
CA LEU A 160 5.75 -3.50 -8.76
C LEU A 160 6.88 -2.66 -9.36
N MET A 161 6.77 -2.42 -10.65
CA MET A 161 7.57 -1.42 -11.37
C MET A 161 6.65 -0.29 -11.79
N THR A 162 6.99 0.92 -11.40
CA THR A 162 6.24 2.12 -11.82
C THR A 162 6.54 2.48 -13.26
N THR A 163 5.72 3.36 -13.85
CA THR A 163 5.97 3.92 -15.19
C THR A 163 7.30 4.68 -15.27
N ASN A 164 7.78 5.19 -14.11
CA ASN A 164 9.07 5.87 -13.98
C ASN A 164 10.26 4.90 -13.88
N GLY A 165 10.04 3.59 -13.94
CA GLY A 165 11.09 2.57 -13.85
C GLY A 165 11.67 2.37 -12.46
N GLN A 166 11.00 2.85 -11.43
CA GLN A 166 11.38 2.72 -10.02
C GLN A 166 10.44 1.79 -9.26
N ALA A 167 10.94 1.11 -8.23
CA ALA A 167 10.10 0.42 -7.28
C ALA A 167 9.40 1.45 -6.37
N PRO A 168 8.16 1.19 -5.92
CA PRO A 168 7.47 2.08 -5.00
C PRO A 168 8.26 2.26 -3.70
N PHE A 169 8.59 3.51 -3.37
CA PHE A 169 9.18 3.86 -2.10
C PHE A 169 8.04 4.13 -1.12
N ILE A 170 7.71 3.14 -0.30
CA ILE A 170 6.51 3.19 0.56
C ILE A 170 6.86 2.97 2.02
N THR A 171 6.24 3.77 2.88
CA THR A 171 6.22 3.63 4.34
C THR A 171 4.84 3.22 4.80
N VAL A 172 4.77 2.23 5.67
CA VAL A 172 3.52 1.74 6.28
C VAL A 172 3.54 2.06 7.77
N PHE A 173 2.61 2.89 8.21
CA PHE A 173 2.40 3.18 9.62
C PHE A 173 1.51 2.11 10.27
N MET A 174 1.92 1.70 11.46
CA MET A 174 1.27 0.68 12.28
C MET A 174 1.06 1.25 13.67
N TYR A 175 0.05 2.11 13.84
CA TYR A 175 -0.21 2.80 15.09
C TYR A 175 -1.61 2.44 15.62
N LEU A 176 -1.66 1.70 16.74
CA LEU A 176 -2.91 1.21 17.30
C LEU A 176 -3.83 2.33 17.77
N ASN A 177 -3.27 3.43 18.26
CA ASN A 177 -4.06 4.55 18.77
C ASN A 177 -4.69 5.43 17.70
N GLU A 178 -4.47 5.16 16.40
CA GLU A 178 -5.21 5.82 15.32
C GLU A 178 -6.72 5.47 15.32
N VAL A 179 -7.08 4.37 15.98
CA VAL A 179 -8.46 3.92 16.10
C VAL A 179 -8.87 3.80 17.58
N PRO A 180 -10.17 4.03 17.91
CA PRO A 180 -10.64 3.89 19.28
C PRO A 180 -10.50 2.46 19.77
N GLU A 181 -10.45 2.30 21.10
CA GLU A 181 -10.46 0.98 21.75
C GLU A 181 -11.72 0.18 21.37
N GLY A 182 -11.56 -1.12 21.32
CA GLY A 182 -12.60 -2.06 20.97
C GLY A 182 -12.26 -2.89 19.74
N ARG A 183 -13.26 -3.48 19.10
CA ARG A 183 -13.10 -4.43 18.02
C ARG A 183 -12.27 -3.91 16.85
N LEU A 184 -12.43 -2.64 16.49
CA LEU A 184 -11.67 -2.05 15.38
C LEU A 184 -10.17 -2.04 15.67
N ARG A 185 -9.78 -1.73 16.92
CA ARG A 185 -8.38 -1.78 17.34
C ARG A 185 -7.85 -3.21 17.39
N ASP A 186 -8.66 -4.17 17.83
CA ASP A 186 -8.30 -5.59 17.81
C ASP A 186 -8.09 -6.07 16.37
N ASP A 187 -8.95 -5.66 15.46
CA ASP A 187 -8.84 -5.97 14.03
C ASP A 187 -7.58 -5.33 13.41
N LEU A 188 -7.27 -4.10 13.77
CA LEU A 188 -6.01 -3.45 13.38
C LEU A 188 -4.80 -4.20 13.92
N ALA A 189 -4.85 -4.65 15.18
CA ALA A 189 -3.77 -5.44 15.80
C ALA A 189 -3.53 -6.75 15.03
N MET A 190 -4.58 -7.42 14.55
CA MET A 190 -4.46 -8.61 13.72
C MET A 190 -3.71 -8.32 12.40
N ILE A 191 -4.00 -7.20 11.76
CA ILE A 191 -3.31 -6.80 10.52
C ILE A 191 -1.84 -6.49 10.80
N ILE A 192 -1.56 -5.75 11.87
CA ILE A 192 -0.18 -5.38 12.27
C ILE A 192 0.62 -6.65 12.57
N GLU A 193 0.08 -7.54 13.39
CA GLU A 193 0.75 -8.80 13.74
C GLU A 193 1.08 -9.64 12.51
N GLU A 194 0.13 -9.78 11.59
CA GLU A 194 0.35 -10.52 10.36
C GLU A 194 1.38 -9.83 9.45
N THR A 195 1.38 -8.50 9.40
CA THR A 195 2.38 -7.72 8.64
C THR A 195 3.78 -7.99 9.16
N LEU A 196 3.96 -8.01 10.48
CA LEU A 196 5.24 -8.33 11.11
C LEU A 196 5.65 -9.79 10.85
N LYS A 197 4.72 -10.75 10.94
CA LYS A 197 4.97 -12.16 10.62
C LYS A 197 5.42 -12.35 9.17
N GLN A 198 4.75 -11.71 8.23
CA GLN A 198 5.12 -11.78 6.81
C GLN A 198 6.47 -11.12 6.53
N ARG A 199 6.80 -10.02 7.23
CA ARG A 199 8.11 -9.39 7.13
C ARG A 199 9.22 -10.31 7.67
N MET A 200 9.00 -10.97 8.80
CA MET A 200 9.95 -11.91 9.38
C MET A 200 10.17 -13.13 8.46
N LYS A 201 9.11 -13.64 7.85
CA LYS A 201 9.19 -14.74 6.88
C LYS A 201 9.96 -14.32 5.63
N GLY A 202 9.77 -13.09 5.17
CA GLY A 202 10.35 -12.58 3.93
C GLY A 202 9.68 -13.12 2.67
N VAL A 203 10.32 -12.89 1.54
CA VAL A 203 9.90 -13.37 0.22
C VAL A 203 11.00 -14.23 -0.40
N LYS A 204 10.61 -15.21 -1.21
CA LYS A 204 11.57 -16.04 -1.92
C LYS A 204 12.15 -15.27 -3.12
N ASN A 205 13.47 -15.28 -3.24
CA ASN A 205 14.14 -14.81 -4.43
C ASN A 205 14.11 -15.89 -5.55
N GLU A 206 14.68 -15.59 -6.70
CA GLU A 206 14.79 -16.51 -7.84
C GLU A 206 15.48 -17.85 -7.54
N LYS A 207 16.34 -17.87 -6.51
CA LYS A 207 17.05 -19.09 -6.05
C LYS A 207 16.28 -19.87 -5.00
N GLY A 208 15.03 -19.46 -4.70
CA GLY A 208 14.20 -20.08 -3.68
C GLY A 208 14.59 -19.79 -2.23
N VAL A 209 15.51 -18.86 -2.01
CA VAL A 209 15.95 -18.43 -0.68
C VAL A 209 15.06 -17.32 -0.16
N TYR A 210 14.62 -17.41 1.09
CA TYR A 210 13.88 -16.32 1.73
C TYR A 210 14.80 -15.16 2.05
N ILE A 211 14.38 -13.97 1.62
CA ILE A 211 15.05 -12.70 1.88
C ILE A 211 14.07 -11.73 2.53
N THR A 212 14.55 -10.88 3.41
CA THR A 212 13.75 -9.79 3.98
C THR A 212 13.73 -8.62 3.00
N PRO A 213 12.57 -8.20 2.48
CA PRO A 213 12.50 -7.06 1.59
C PRO A 213 12.78 -5.75 2.32
N ALA A 214 13.43 -4.80 1.64
CA ALA A 214 13.70 -3.47 2.19
C ALA A 214 12.41 -2.62 2.32
N PHE A 215 11.45 -2.84 1.42
CA PHE A 215 10.16 -2.13 1.38
C PHE A 215 8.98 -3.09 1.46
N PRO A 216 7.84 -2.60 1.95
CA PRO A 216 7.60 -1.28 2.56
C PRO A 216 8.43 -1.06 3.83
N LYS A 217 8.82 0.17 4.13
CA LYS A 217 9.31 0.53 5.48
C LYS A 217 8.16 0.40 6.46
N LEU A 218 8.40 -0.22 7.59
CA LEU A 218 7.41 -0.40 8.65
C LEU A 218 7.75 0.52 9.83
N ILE A 219 6.78 1.33 10.25
CA ILE A 219 6.91 2.21 11.41
C ILE A 219 5.81 1.83 12.40
N TYR A 220 6.23 1.38 13.58
CA TYR A 220 5.35 1.13 14.72
C TYR A 220 5.58 2.22 15.78
N ALA A 221 4.49 2.85 16.26
CA ALA A 221 4.52 3.89 17.28
C ALA A 221 3.41 3.66 18.34
#